data_0dbacef15651e6cd648799876bdb64db
#
_entry.id   0dbacef15651e6cd648799876bdb64db
#
_cell.length_a   1.000
_cell.length_b   1.000
_cell.length_c   1.000
_cell.angle_alpha   90.00
_cell.angle_beta   90.00
_cell.angle_gamma   90.00
#
_symmetry.space_group_name_H-M   'P 1'
#
loop_
_entity.id
_entity.type
_entity.pdbx_description
1 polymer ?
#
loop_
_entity_poly.entity_id
_entity_poly.type
_entity_poly.pdbx_seq_one_letter_code
_entity_poly.pdbx_strand_id
1 'polypeptide(L)'
;MGVTLVMMDGEIVEIGGGYLDAPGLDILGVICGSEGQLGVVTEATLRILPKPEGARPVMIAFDSNEVAGACVADIIKAGVLPVAIEFMDRPIIEICESFANAGYPDCEALLIVEVEGSEAEIQDQLGRISVIAQKHNPVEL
;
A
#
# COMPACT_ATOMS: atom_id res chain seq x y z
N MET A 1 -7.70 15.14 -6.45
CA MET A 1 -7.76 16.61 -6.66
C MET A 1 -9.19 17.13 -6.57
N GLY A 2 -10.17 16.45 -7.13
CA GLY A 2 -11.59 16.79 -7.01
C GLY A 2 -12.49 15.62 -7.28
N VAL A 3 -13.74 15.70 -6.81
CA VAL A 3 -14.79 14.71 -7.05
C VAL A 3 -16.14 15.38 -7.30
N THR A 4 -16.98 14.73 -8.08
CA THR A 4 -18.41 14.99 -8.13
C THR A 4 -19.12 13.93 -7.29
N LEU A 5 -19.88 14.36 -6.30
CA LEU A 5 -20.53 13.49 -5.30
C LEU A 5 -22.04 13.68 -5.36
N VAL A 6 -22.79 12.58 -5.40
CA VAL A 6 -24.23 12.58 -5.19
C VAL A 6 -24.52 12.27 -3.73
N MET A 7 -25.14 13.22 -3.03
CA MET A 7 -25.49 13.11 -1.62
C MET A 7 -26.73 12.22 -1.40
N MET A 8 -27.02 11.87 -0.15
CA MET A 8 -28.14 10.98 0.20
C MET A 8 -29.53 11.55 -0.15
N ASP A 9 -29.65 12.86 -0.25
CA ASP A 9 -30.87 13.57 -0.67
C ASP A 9 -30.97 13.77 -2.19
N GLY A 10 -29.94 13.30 -2.95
CA GLY A 10 -29.84 13.44 -4.39
C GLY A 10 -29.19 14.74 -4.85
N GLU A 11 -28.75 15.61 -3.95
CA GLU A 11 -27.98 16.80 -4.32
C GLU A 11 -26.62 16.38 -4.92
N ILE A 12 -26.23 17.09 -6.00
CA ILE A 12 -24.92 16.90 -6.66
C ILE A 12 -23.98 17.99 -6.19
N VAL A 13 -22.86 17.60 -5.60
CA VAL A 13 -21.87 18.51 -5.04
C VAL A 13 -20.52 18.29 -5.71
N GLU A 14 -19.86 19.35 -6.13
CA GLU A 14 -18.50 19.35 -6.64
C GLU A 14 -17.55 19.77 -5.49
N ILE A 15 -16.55 18.94 -5.20
CA ILE A 15 -15.57 19.12 -4.12
C ILE A 15 -14.18 19.09 -4.73
N GLY A 16 -13.35 20.11 -4.44
CA GLY A 16 -12.03 20.26 -5.02
C GLY A 16 -12.07 20.76 -6.46
N GLY A 17 -11.15 20.32 -7.29
CA GLY A 17 -11.07 20.76 -8.69
C GLY A 17 -9.78 20.35 -9.38
N GLY A 18 -9.38 21.10 -10.42
CA GLY A 18 -8.14 20.87 -11.16
C GLY A 18 -6.87 21.35 -10.45
N TYR A 19 -6.95 21.76 -9.18
CA TYR A 19 -5.85 22.32 -8.39
C TYR A 19 -5.47 21.36 -7.27
N LEU A 20 -4.16 21.36 -6.91
CA LEU A 20 -3.66 20.52 -5.80
C LEU A 20 -4.10 21.04 -4.43
N ASP A 21 -4.40 22.31 -4.33
CA ASP A 21 -4.73 22.99 -3.09
C ASP A 21 -6.06 23.74 -3.26
N ALA A 22 -7.06 23.36 -2.50
CA ALA A 22 -8.37 23.98 -2.52
C ALA A 22 -8.51 24.94 -1.30
N PRO A 23 -9.08 26.13 -1.47
CA PRO A 23 -9.27 27.05 -0.35
C PRO A 23 -10.32 26.49 0.62
N GLY A 24 -10.05 26.63 1.93
CA GLY A 24 -10.98 26.24 2.98
C GLY A 24 -10.64 24.91 3.66
N LEU A 25 -11.68 24.23 4.16
CA LEU A 25 -11.53 22.94 4.82
C LEU A 25 -11.28 21.84 3.78
N ASP A 26 -10.43 20.85 4.13
CA ASP A 26 -10.17 19.69 3.31
C ASP A 26 -11.34 18.69 3.34
N ILE A 27 -12.44 19.06 2.67
CA ILE A 27 -13.62 18.20 2.55
C ILE A 27 -13.29 16.96 1.67
N LEU A 28 -12.39 17.11 0.69
CA LEU A 28 -11.97 15.99 -0.15
C LEU A 28 -11.28 14.89 0.68
N GLY A 29 -10.44 15.26 1.66
CA GLY A 29 -9.83 14.33 2.59
C GLY A 29 -10.86 13.60 3.46
N VAL A 30 -12.01 14.21 3.79
CA VAL A 30 -13.11 13.56 4.51
C VAL A 30 -13.82 12.51 3.62
N ILE A 31 -13.99 12.80 2.33
CA ILE A 31 -14.62 11.89 1.38
C ILE A 31 -13.72 10.69 1.07
N CYS A 32 -12.40 10.89 0.97
CA CYS A 32 -11.45 9.80 0.77
C CYS A 32 -11.50 8.83 1.97
N GLY A 33 -11.81 7.54 1.69
CA GLY A 33 -11.95 6.52 2.73
C GLY A 33 -13.35 6.44 3.36
N SER A 34 -14.33 7.22 2.90
CA SER A 34 -15.72 7.17 3.42
C SER A 34 -16.50 5.93 2.99
N GLU A 35 -15.96 5.11 2.06
CA GLU A 35 -16.58 3.86 1.55
C GLU A 35 -18.04 4.05 1.09
N GLY A 36 -18.37 5.24 0.54
CA GLY A 36 -19.72 5.55 0.07
C GLY A 36 -20.70 5.96 1.16
N GLN A 37 -20.29 6.07 2.44
CA GLN A 37 -21.19 6.43 3.54
C GLN A 37 -21.62 7.90 3.51
N LEU A 38 -20.83 8.78 2.88
CA LEU A 38 -21.12 10.20 2.77
C LEU A 38 -21.80 10.59 1.45
N GLY A 39 -21.85 9.68 0.50
CA GLY A 39 -22.43 9.87 -0.83
C GLY A 39 -21.77 8.98 -1.87
N VAL A 40 -22.25 9.05 -3.11
CA VAL A 40 -21.73 8.28 -4.24
C VAL A 40 -20.87 9.17 -5.11
N VAL A 41 -19.57 8.84 -5.22
CA VAL A 41 -18.66 9.54 -6.15
C VAL A 41 -18.98 9.08 -7.58
N THR A 42 -19.35 10.01 -8.45
CA THR A 42 -19.68 9.75 -9.86
C THR A 42 -18.56 10.15 -10.80
N GLU A 43 -17.76 11.15 -10.42
CA GLU A 43 -16.63 11.62 -11.20
C GLU A 43 -15.46 11.94 -10.28
N ALA A 44 -14.23 11.72 -10.75
CA ALA A 44 -13.01 12.07 -10.03
C ALA A 44 -11.99 12.74 -10.94
N THR A 45 -11.43 13.86 -10.48
CA THR A 45 -10.26 14.51 -11.08
C THR A 45 -9.01 14.04 -10.38
N LEU A 46 -8.18 13.27 -11.08
CA LEU A 46 -6.97 12.65 -10.53
C LEU A 46 -5.71 13.28 -11.12
N ARG A 47 -4.66 13.34 -10.31
CA ARG A 47 -3.30 13.55 -10.81
C ARG A 47 -2.83 12.24 -11.45
N ILE A 48 -2.40 12.30 -12.70
CA ILE A 48 -1.77 11.16 -13.37
C ILE A 48 -0.28 11.14 -13.08
N LEU A 49 0.27 9.94 -13.02
CA LEU A 49 1.70 9.67 -12.91
C LEU A 49 2.17 8.94 -14.18
N PRO A 50 3.46 9.08 -14.57
CA PRO A 50 4.02 8.21 -15.59
C PRO A 50 3.83 6.73 -15.21
N LYS A 51 3.55 5.90 -16.21
CA LYS A 51 3.50 4.45 -15.98
C LYS A 51 4.92 3.97 -15.63
N PRO A 52 5.10 3.23 -14.53
CA PRO A 52 6.42 2.67 -14.19
C PRO A 52 6.87 1.69 -15.27
N GLU A 53 8.19 1.55 -15.46
CA GLU A 53 8.78 0.61 -16.42
C GLU A 53 8.60 -0.84 -15.99
N GLY A 54 8.61 -1.07 -14.65
CA GLY A 54 8.41 -2.38 -14.06
C GLY A 54 7.98 -2.31 -12.61
N ALA A 55 7.63 -3.48 -12.07
CA ALA A 55 7.36 -3.70 -10.65
C ALA A 55 7.98 -5.03 -10.22
N ARG A 56 8.43 -5.13 -8.97
CA ARG A 56 9.00 -6.34 -8.39
C ARG A 56 8.56 -6.52 -6.96
N PRO A 57 7.97 -7.68 -6.61
CA PRO A 57 7.72 -8.06 -5.24
C PRO A 57 8.98 -8.67 -4.62
N VAL A 58 9.11 -8.50 -3.30
CA VAL A 58 9.99 -9.28 -2.43
C VAL A 58 9.17 -9.83 -1.29
N MET A 59 9.39 -11.10 -0.97
CA MET A 59 8.75 -11.80 0.13
C MET A 59 9.72 -11.87 1.30
N ILE A 60 9.23 -11.57 2.53
CA ILE A 60 10.05 -11.56 3.75
C ILE A 60 9.25 -12.27 4.85
N ALA A 61 9.79 -13.39 5.34
CA ALA A 61 9.15 -14.20 6.37
C ALA A 61 9.77 -13.95 7.75
N PHE A 62 8.95 -13.96 8.79
CA PHE A 62 9.35 -13.72 10.18
C PHE A 62 8.69 -14.71 11.14
N ASP A 63 9.39 -14.97 12.28
CA ASP A 63 8.86 -15.78 13.38
C ASP A 63 7.92 -15.01 14.33
N SER A 64 7.63 -13.74 14.05
CA SER A 64 6.79 -12.89 14.91
C SER A 64 6.10 -11.79 14.09
N ASN A 65 4.82 -11.58 14.40
CA ASN A 65 4.02 -10.49 13.85
C ASN A 65 4.58 -9.11 14.25
N GLU A 66 5.08 -8.98 15.50
CA GLU A 66 5.64 -7.74 16.02
C GLU A 66 6.93 -7.37 15.28
N VAL A 67 7.78 -8.37 15.00
CA VAL A 67 9.03 -8.16 14.25
C VAL A 67 8.75 -7.75 12.81
N ALA A 68 7.78 -8.40 12.17
CA ALA A 68 7.34 -8.02 10.83
C ALA A 68 6.80 -6.58 10.79
N GLY A 69 5.96 -6.20 11.77
CA GLY A 69 5.46 -4.83 11.90
C GLY A 69 6.57 -3.79 12.14
N ALA A 70 7.58 -4.12 12.95
CA ALA A 70 8.74 -3.27 13.18
C ALA A 70 9.57 -3.09 11.87
N CYS A 71 9.72 -4.15 11.09
CA CYS A 71 10.40 -4.10 9.80
C CYS A 71 9.67 -3.16 8.83
N VAL A 72 8.33 -3.24 8.75
CA VAL A 72 7.52 -2.30 7.94
C VAL A 72 7.76 -0.86 8.37
N ALA A 73 7.72 -0.59 9.68
CA ALA A 73 7.96 0.75 10.21
C ALA A 73 9.35 1.29 9.83
N ASP A 74 10.38 0.46 9.89
CA ASP A 74 11.74 0.84 9.52
C ASP A 74 11.91 1.04 8.01
N ILE A 75 11.22 0.27 7.15
CA ILE A 75 11.19 0.48 5.70
C ILE A 75 10.64 1.88 5.39
N ILE A 76 9.47 2.22 5.94
CA ILE A 76 8.84 3.53 5.74
C ILE A 76 9.69 4.66 6.31
N LYS A 77 10.23 4.49 7.52
CA LYS A 77 11.12 5.46 8.17
C LYS A 77 12.40 5.73 7.37
N ALA A 78 12.90 4.74 6.65
CA ALA A 78 14.04 4.91 5.76
C ALA A 78 13.72 5.67 4.48
N GLY A 79 12.45 6.07 4.26
CA GLY A 79 12.01 6.77 3.07
C GLY A 79 11.86 5.85 1.85
N VAL A 80 11.75 4.54 2.04
CA VAL A 80 11.30 3.62 1.00
C VAL A 80 9.79 3.59 1.03
N LEU A 81 9.17 3.96 -0.08
CA LEU A 81 7.71 3.99 -0.24
C LEU A 81 7.30 2.95 -1.28
N PRO A 82 7.11 1.69 -0.90
CA PRO A 82 6.65 0.66 -1.79
C PRO A 82 5.25 0.96 -2.33
N VAL A 83 4.92 0.42 -3.48
CA VAL A 83 3.57 0.48 -4.06
C VAL A 83 2.57 -0.28 -3.19
N ALA A 84 3.01 -1.40 -2.62
CA ALA A 84 2.22 -2.19 -1.68
C ALA A 84 3.12 -2.84 -0.63
N ILE A 85 2.59 -3.01 0.57
CA ILE A 85 3.10 -3.90 1.61
C ILE A 85 1.91 -4.71 2.10
N GLU A 86 1.86 -5.97 1.71
CA GLU A 86 0.86 -6.92 2.18
C GLU A 86 1.41 -7.66 3.41
N PHE A 87 0.59 -7.78 4.43
CA PHE A 87 0.92 -8.50 5.66
C PHE A 87 -0.05 -9.67 5.84
N MET A 88 0.52 -10.85 6.06
CA MET A 88 -0.25 -12.04 6.40
C MET A 88 0.27 -12.62 7.71
N ASP A 89 -0.64 -12.92 8.64
CA ASP A 89 -0.35 -13.72 9.82
C ASP A 89 -0.45 -15.22 9.53
N ARG A 90 0.01 -16.06 10.45
CA ARG A 90 0.00 -17.53 10.29
C ARG A 90 -1.37 -18.10 9.85
N PRO A 91 -2.51 -17.73 10.46
CA PRO A 91 -3.80 -18.26 10.02
C PRO A 91 -4.12 -17.97 8.55
N ILE A 92 -3.78 -16.77 8.07
CA ILE A 92 -4.00 -16.39 6.67
C ILE A 92 -3.02 -17.11 5.75
N ILE A 93 -1.75 -17.25 6.15
CA ILE A 93 -0.75 -18.01 5.39
C ILE A 93 -1.23 -19.46 5.19
N GLU A 94 -1.70 -20.12 6.25
CA GLU A 94 -2.20 -21.48 6.20
C GLU A 94 -3.43 -21.62 5.29
N ILE A 95 -4.37 -20.66 5.34
CA ILE A 95 -5.55 -20.65 4.46
C ILE A 95 -5.12 -20.47 3.00
N CYS A 96 -4.26 -19.51 2.71
CA CYS A 96 -3.77 -19.25 1.36
C CYS A 96 -2.99 -20.46 0.82
N GLU A 97 -2.14 -21.07 1.64
CA GLU A 97 -1.37 -22.25 1.25
C GLU A 97 -2.27 -23.45 0.97
N SER A 98 -3.28 -23.70 1.81
CA SER A 98 -4.23 -24.79 1.62
C SER A 98 -5.09 -24.63 0.36
N PHE A 99 -5.36 -23.40 -0.06
CA PHE A 99 -6.18 -23.10 -1.23
C PHE A 99 -5.35 -23.00 -2.53
N ALA A 100 -4.26 -22.27 -2.50
CA ALA A 100 -3.48 -21.92 -3.70
C ALA A 100 -2.21 -22.73 -3.86
N ASN A 101 -1.70 -23.37 -2.79
CA ASN A 101 -0.42 -24.08 -2.76
C ASN A 101 0.71 -23.20 -3.31
N ALA A 102 0.78 -21.99 -2.75
CA ALA A 102 1.64 -20.89 -3.23
C ALA A 102 3.14 -21.13 -2.91
N GLY A 103 3.44 -22.06 -2.00
CA GLY A 103 4.80 -22.36 -1.57
C GLY A 103 5.32 -21.36 -0.53
N TYR A 104 4.43 -20.80 0.29
CA TYR A 104 4.85 -19.90 1.37
C TYR A 104 5.66 -20.65 2.45
N PRO A 105 6.68 -20.00 3.05
CA PRO A 105 7.46 -20.60 4.10
C PRO A 105 6.61 -20.81 5.38
N ASP A 106 7.01 -21.75 6.21
CA ASP A 106 6.45 -21.94 7.55
C ASP A 106 6.94 -20.83 8.49
N CYS A 107 6.09 -19.83 8.73
CA CYS A 107 6.42 -18.64 9.51
C CYS A 107 5.20 -18.09 10.27
N GLU A 108 5.43 -17.18 11.22
CA GLU A 108 4.35 -16.50 11.97
C GLU A 108 3.80 -15.28 11.20
N ALA A 109 4.65 -14.64 10.41
CA ALA A 109 4.26 -13.49 9.60
C ALA A 109 4.98 -13.47 8.27
N LEU A 110 4.27 -13.06 7.22
CA LEU A 110 4.79 -12.89 5.88
C LEU A 110 4.50 -11.48 5.39
N LEU A 111 5.54 -10.82 4.88
CA LEU A 111 5.41 -9.56 4.16
C LEU A 111 5.63 -9.82 2.67
N ILE A 112 4.75 -9.24 1.83
CA ILE A 112 5.00 -9.10 0.39
C ILE A 112 5.11 -7.61 0.12
N VAL A 113 6.33 -7.17 -0.22
CA VAL A 113 6.65 -5.77 -0.46
C VAL A 113 6.87 -5.57 -1.95
N GLU A 114 6.03 -4.77 -2.61
CA GLU A 114 6.13 -4.50 -4.02
C GLU A 114 6.72 -3.11 -4.26
N VAL A 115 7.76 -3.03 -5.09
CA VAL A 115 8.38 -1.78 -5.52
C VAL A 115 8.24 -1.61 -7.03
N GLU A 116 8.14 -0.36 -7.49
CA GLU A 116 8.01 -0.02 -8.91
C GLU A 116 8.93 1.14 -9.30
N GLY A 117 9.14 1.29 -10.61
CA GLY A 117 9.96 2.36 -11.19
C GLY A 117 10.76 1.88 -12.38
N SER A 118 11.85 2.58 -12.66
CA SER A 118 12.90 2.10 -13.57
C SER A 118 13.67 0.93 -12.94
N GLU A 119 14.36 0.14 -13.74
CA GLU A 119 15.16 -0.99 -13.22
C GLU A 119 16.17 -0.53 -12.16
N ALA A 120 16.81 0.63 -12.34
CA ALA A 120 17.77 1.16 -11.38
C ALA A 120 17.11 1.53 -10.04
N GLU A 121 15.93 2.16 -10.07
CA GLU A 121 15.16 2.52 -8.87
C GLU A 121 14.68 1.27 -8.14
N ILE A 122 14.20 0.25 -8.86
CA ILE A 122 13.77 -1.02 -8.30
C ILE A 122 14.94 -1.70 -7.58
N GLN A 123 16.11 -1.78 -8.21
CA GLN A 123 17.29 -2.40 -7.60
C GLN A 123 17.78 -1.66 -6.35
N ASP A 124 17.78 -0.33 -6.36
CA ASP A 124 18.10 0.49 -5.17
C ASP A 124 17.12 0.21 -4.03
N GLN A 125 15.81 0.25 -4.31
CA GLN A 125 14.78 0.03 -3.31
C GLN A 125 14.86 -1.40 -2.72
N LEU A 126 14.98 -2.43 -3.55
CA LEU A 126 15.15 -3.82 -3.11
C LEU A 126 16.39 -4.00 -2.25
N GLY A 127 17.52 -3.40 -2.66
CA GLY A 127 18.76 -3.41 -1.87
C GLY A 127 18.57 -2.78 -0.48
N ARG A 128 17.90 -1.64 -0.41
CA ARG A 128 17.59 -0.96 0.86
C ARG A 128 16.64 -1.78 1.73
N ILE A 129 15.58 -2.34 1.15
CA ILE A 129 14.64 -3.23 1.86
C ILE A 129 15.37 -4.44 2.43
N SER A 130 16.23 -5.10 1.63
CA SER A 130 17.00 -6.26 2.07
C SER A 130 17.90 -5.93 3.28
N VAL A 131 18.62 -4.80 3.24
CA VAL A 131 19.46 -4.35 4.36
C VAL A 131 18.64 -4.07 5.61
N ILE A 132 17.45 -3.51 5.48
CA ILE A 132 16.56 -3.25 6.62
C ILE A 132 16.02 -4.57 7.16
N ALA A 133 15.47 -5.44 6.30
CA ALA A 133 14.90 -6.71 6.69
C ALA A 133 15.92 -7.59 7.45
N GLN A 134 17.16 -7.65 6.99
CA GLN A 134 18.22 -8.42 7.65
C GLN A 134 18.48 -7.99 9.10
N LYS A 135 18.23 -6.74 9.49
CA LYS A 135 18.37 -6.28 10.88
C LYS A 135 17.31 -6.89 11.81
N HIS A 136 16.22 -7.36 11.24
CA HIS A 136 15.10 -8.00 11.92
C HIS A 136 15.19 -9.54 11.91
N ASN A 137 16.31 -10.11 11.42
CA ASN A 137 16.57 -11.56 11.37
C ASN A 137 15.40 -12.33 10.73
N PRO A 138 15.06 -12.10 9.45
CA PRO A 138 14.00 -12.82 8.79
C PRO A 138 14.32 -14.31 8.69
N VAL A 139 13.28 -15.15 8.70
CA VAL A 139 13.40 -16.60 8.47
C VAL A 139 13.79 -16.84 7.00
N GLU A 140 13.19 -16.03 6.11
CA GLU A 140 13.43 -16.09 4.66
C GLU A 140 13.29 -14.69 4.04
N LEU A 141 14.10 -14.43 2.99
CA LEU A 141 14.11 -13.18 2.24
C LEU A 141 14.47 -13.44 0.75
#